data_e0c3029ebc63ef0cb8cd1767c5ca8e63
#
_entry.id   e0c3029ebc63ef0cb8cd1767c5ca8e63
#
_cell.length_a   1.000
_cell.length_b   1.000
_cell.length_c   1.000
_cell.angle_alpha   90.00
_cell.angle_beta   90.00
_cell.angle_gamma   90.00
#
_symmetry.space_group_name_H-M   'P 1'
#
loop_
_entity.id
_entity.type
_entity.pdbx_description
1 polymer ?
#
loop_
_entity_poly.entity_id
_entity_poly.type
_entity_poly.pdbx_seq_one_letter_code
_entity_poly.pdbx_strand_id
1 'polypeptide(L)'
;MEMMSEIVGPATAAQWTQLWGTSFGSSRVQPDRRSAHAITVFQDNLYVFGGISANAADEDIEYNDTWVFDLLDRQWAELPVGKNRPSNRFHHAGVLHSNISVNEFIIFGGLSLLAAETGEVTPTSGNGVPVVQYNDIWRLSLTADTPKWIMDPTPSNSSIIPDARSEAGVVIHDDFLFVFGGIAYDEKGEESPVDYNDLWRYDLSTYEWKKMTPTENMQPPTRFSHSVALLHDNSEKTKAYLLAYSGRHLLFSSWTLLDDVWIYDFSNNVWRSITPSTDVPRAYTSIVTTQGSNMWFFGGYYKPQQSSSGYVYDDIVLGKFDFNNLAMEARQAVIEADSAAPPLRYNHRAALWRDDSMVIHGGSYQTQLGDVWVYNTTNAVTTSAATNTLPLDPESLVYVLGAFIVTVVFVLLALLLRWRRADRRNLRAAQMRGVAVVRGVTKERLDQLRITKYNRAERNPESPTEQLNPANGENEDVCPICLIDFEDGEDVRNLPCKHIFHVACIDEWLKRNTSCPMCKSNVDLDAVDITVENPPEPVARGGAVVTPVNTGA
;
A
#
# COMPACT_ATOMS: atom_id res chain seq x y z
N MET A 1 -26.35 -44.82 35.91
CA MET A 1 -25.39 -44.56 34.80
C MET A 1 -26.04 -43.47 33.95
N GLU A 2 -26.00 -42.26 34.47
CA GLU A 2 -26.58 -41.07 33.85
C GLU A 2 -25.57 -40.52 32.86
N MET A 3 -25.94 -40.46 31.59
CA MET A 3 -25.19 -39.73 30.57
C MET A 3 -25.42 -38.24 30.80
N MET A 4 -24.41 -37.55 31.31
CA MET A 4 -24.36 -36.09 31.24
C MET A 4 -24.25 -35.68 29.76
N SER A 5 -25.32 -35.16 29.21
CA SER A 5 -25.29 -34.39 27.95
C SER A 5 -24.59 -33.07 28.23
N GLU A 6 -23.36 -32.92 27.80
CA GLU A 6 -22.75 -31.62 27.70
C GLU A 6 -23.62 -30.75 26.79
N ILE A 7 -24.25 -29.73 27.37
CA ILE A 7 -24.89 -28.66 26.65
C ILE A 7 -23.75 -27.83 26.08
N VAL A 8 -23.39 -28.10 24.82
CA VAL A 8 -22.57 -27.19 24.04
C VAL A 8 -23.42 -25.96 23.82
N GLY A 9 -23.16 -24.92 24.59
CA GLY A 9 -23.73 -23.59 24.36
C GLY A 9 -23.40 -23.11 22.95
N PRO A 10 -24.18 -22.21 22.35
CA PRO A 10 -23.89 -21.67 21.02
C PRO A 10 -22.47 -21.12 21.03
N ALA A 11 -21.65 -21.51 20.04
CA ALA A 11 -20.32 -21.00 19.86
C ALA A 11 -20.44 -19.46 19.73
N THR A 12 -19.89 -18.75 20.69
CA THR A 12 -19.85 -17.28 20.63
C THR A 12 -18.97 -16.90 19.44
N ALA A 13 -19.49 -16.05 18.54
CA ALA A 13 -18.72 -15.55 17.41
C ALA A 13 -17.43 -14.88 17.90
N ALA A 14 -16.37 -14.96 17.10
CA ALA A 14 -15.11 -14.31 17.43
C ALA A 14 -15.33 -12.80 17.53
N GLN A 15 -14.82 -12.19 18.59
CA GLN A 15 -15.01 -10.79 18.89
C GLN A 15 -13.68 -10.08 19.11
N TRP A 16 -13.68 -8.79 18.79
CA TRP A 16 -12.60 -7.90 19.17
C TRP A 16 -12.66 -7.61 20.67
N THR A 17 -11.52 -7.57 21.32
CA THR A 17 -11.36 -7.13 22.69
C THR A 17 -10.37 -5.96 22.72
N GLN A 18 -10.81 -4.79 23.21
CA GLN A 18 -9.91 -3.67 23.47
C GLN A 18 -9.16 -3.92 24.78
N LEU A 19 -7.84 -4.03 24.70
CA LEU A 19 -6.98 -4.16 25.88
C LEU A 19 -6.52 -2.79 26.39
N TRP A 20 -6.33 -1.83 25.49
CA TRP A 20 -5.91 -0.46 25.80
C TRP A 20 -6.55 0.55 24.86
N GLY A 21 -6.87 1.77 25.37
CA GLY A 21 -7.50 2.84 24.59
C GLY A 21 -7.75 4.10 25.40
N THR A 22 -8.35 5.11 24.78
CA THR A 22 -8.60 6.44 25.35
C THR A 22 -9.44 6.45 26.62
N SER A 23 -10.20 5.40 26.89
CA SER A 23 -11.05 5.27 28.10
C SER A 23 -10.28 4.92 29.37
N PHE A 24 -8.98 4.59 29.28
CA PHE A 24 -8.19 4.10 30.42
C PHE A 24 -7.45 5.19 31.20
N GLY A 25 -7.75 6.48 31.01
CA GLY A 25 -7.28 7.61 31.82
C GLY A 25 -5.88 8.13 31.44
N SER A 26 -5.74 9.46 31.42
CA SER A 26 -4.54 10.19 30.96
C SER A 26 -3.35 10.20 31.92
N SER A 27 -3.41 9.52 33.06
CA SER A 27 -2.37 9.56 34.10
C SER A 27 -1.43 8.35 34.10
N ARG A 28 -1.56 7.43 33.14
CA ARG A 28 -0.73 6.22 33.07
C ARG A 28 0.43 6.41 32.10
N VAL A 29 1.57 5.81 32.45
CA VAL A 29 2.73 5.72 31.55
C VAL A 29 2.35 4.89 30.33
N GLN A 30 2.49 5.46 29.14
CA GLN A 30 2.15 4.82 27.85
C GLN A 30 2.92 5.49 26.72
N PRO A 31 3.14 4.81 25.57
CA PRO A 31 3.69 5.45 24.38
C PRO A 31 2.72 6.50 23.83
N ASP A 32 3.27 7.51 23.17
CA ASP A 32 2.47 8.39 22.34
C ASP A 32 1.80 7.61 21.21
N ARG A 33 0.64 8.13 20.75
CA ARG A 33 -0.06 7.60 19.60
C ARG A 33 0.84 7.64 18.37
N ARG A 34 0.86 6.59 17.60
CA ARG A 34 1.82 6.46 16.49
C ARG A 34 1.34 5.56 15.36
N SER A 35 1.91 5.76 14.20
CA SER A 35 1.75 4.93 13.01
C SER A 35 3.10 4.55 12.43
N ALA A 36 3.13 3.63 11.46
CA ALA A 36 4.33 3.22 10.74
C ALA A 36 5.51 2.76 11.64
N HIS A 37 5.22 2.35 12.85
CA HIS A 37 6.13 1.74 13.82
C HIS A 37 6.30 0.23 13.54
N ALA A 38 7.19 -0.44 14.23
CA ALA A 38 7.27 -1.91 14.23
C ALA A 38 6.74 -2.49 15.54
N ILE A 39 6.16 -3.69 15.48
CA ILE A 39 5.78 -4.46 16.66
C ILE A 39 6.20 -5.91 16.53
N THR A 40 6.30 -6.57 17.67
CA THR A 40 6.34 -8.02 17.79
C THR A 40 5.67 -8.45 19.08
N VAL A 41 5.22 -9.70 19.14
CA VAL A 41 4.72 -10.31 20.37
C VAL A 41 5.63 -11.49 20.71
N PHE A 42 6.13 -11.50 21.94
CA PHE A 42 6.85 -12.63 22.48
C PHE A 42 6.28 -12.99 23.85
N GLN A 43 5.86 -14.24 24.01
CA GLN A 43 5.07 -14.69 25.15
C GLN A 43 3.81 -13.82 25.32
N ASP A 44 3.62 -13.20 26.48
CA ASP A 44 2.46 -12.35 26.77
C ASP A 44 2.82 -10.84 26.70
N ASN A 45 3.89 -10.49 25.99
CA ASN A 45 4.38 -9.12 25.86
C ASN A 45 4.34 -8.64 24.40
N LEU A 46 3.69 -7.51 24.16
CA LEU A 46 3.74 -6.76 22.91
C LEU A 46 4.85 -5.72 23.00
N TYR A 47 5.83 -5.81 22.12
CA TYR A 47 6.92 -4.84 21.98
C TYR A 47 6.65 -3.88 20.84
N VAL A 48 6.93 -2.60 21.06
CA VAL A 48 6.71 -1.51 20.09
C VAL A 48 8.00 -0.71 19.95
N PHE A 49 8.43 -0.44 18.73
CA PHE A 49 9.59 0.41 18.46
C PHE A 49 9.31 1.46 17.40
N GLY A 50 9.72 2.72 17.67
CA GLY A 50 9.77 3.79 16.70
C GLY A 50 8.38 4.24 16.18
N GLY A 51 8.32 4.70 14.95
CA GLY A 51 7.12 5.23 14.31
C GLY A 51 7.06 6.74 14.27
N ILE A 52 5.94 7.27 13.81
CA ILE A 52 5.71 8.69 13.64
C ILE A 52 4.34 9.09 14.18
N SER A 53 4.24 10.31 14.68
CA SER A 53 3.02 10.98 15.10
C SER A 53 3.01 12.42 14.60
N ALA A 54 1.90 13.14 14.77
CA ALA A 54 1.84 14.57 14.62
C ALA A 54 1.43 15.22 15.94
N ASN A 55 2.04 16.37 16.27
CA ASN A 55 1.65 17.15 17.44
C ASN A 55 0.41 18.02 17.16
N ALA A 56 -0.01 18.80 18.14
CA ALA A 56 -1.17 19.69 18.01
C ALA A 56 -0.96 20.85 17.00
N ALA A 57 0.29 21.11 16.59
CA ALA A 57 0.65 22.08 15.55
C ALA A 57 0.80 21.44 14.16
N ASP A 58 0.44 20.15 14.03
CA ASP A 58 0.56 19.35 12.81
C ASP A 58 2.03 19.12 12.37
N GLU A 59 2.96 19.18 13.34
CA GLU A 59 4.37 18.88 13.11
C GLU A 59 4.66 17.41 13.38
N ASP A 60 5.43 16.79 12.50
CA ASP A 60 5.82 15.38 12.61
C ASP A 60 6.78 15.15 13.78
N ILE A 61 6.47 14.15 14.59
CA ILE A 61 7.29 13.66 15.71
C ILE A 61 7.70 12.22 15.43
N GLU A 62 8.98 11.99 15.33
CA GLU A 62 9.55 10.65 15.13
C GLU A 62 10.07 10.06 16.42
N TYR A 63 9.95 8.75 16.54
CA TYR A 63 10.31 8.02 17.74
C TYR A 63 11.46 7.03 17.51
N ASN A 64 12.25 6.81 18.57
CA ASN A 64 13.21 5.72 18.72
C ASN A 64 13.14 5.06 20.10
N ASP A 65 12.04 5.28 20.78
CA ASP A 65 11.71 4.64 22.04
C ASP A 65 11.29 3.18 21.83
N THR A 66 11.45 2.40 22.87
CA THR A 66 11.02 0.99 22.90
C THR A 66 10.05 0.80 24.05
N TRP A 67 8.88 0.30 23.76
CA TRP A 67 7.83 0.06 24.74
C TRP A 67 7.46 -1.42 24.81
N VAL A 68 7.03 -1.85 25.97
CA VAL A 68 6.42 -3.16 26.19
C VAL A 68 5.03 -2.98 26.81
N PHE A 69 4.07 -3.75 26.28
CA PHE A 69 2.73 -3.84 26.83
C PHE A 69 2.49 -5.28 27.28
N ASP A 70 2.21 -5.46 28.57
CA ASP A 70 1.76 -6.73 29.12
C ASP A 70 0.32 -6.99 28.69
N LEU A 71 0.09 -8.03 27.90
CA LEU A 71 -1.21 -8.36 27.33
C LEU A 71 -2.18 -8.93 28.38
N LEU A 72 -1.68 -9.44 29.51
CA LEU A 72 -2.48 -9.97 30.62
C LEU A 72 -2.82 -8.86 31.62
N ASP A 73 -1.81 -8.17 32.11
CA ASP A 73 -1.96 -7.12 33.13
C ASP A 73 -2.41 -5.78 32.52
N ARG A 74 -2.33 -5.63 31.19
CA ARG A 74 -2.76 -4.44 30.43
C ARG A 74 -2.03 -3.18 30.89
N GLN A 75 -0.71 -3.25 30.98
CA GLN A 75 0.12 -2.15 31.41
C GLN A 75 1.28 -1.91 30.45
N TRP A 76 1.56 -0.63 30.21
CA TRP A 76 2.71 -0.19 29.44
C TRP A 76 3.92 0.07 30.33
N ALA A 77 5.10 -0.25 29.83
CA ALA A 77 6.38 0.18 30.37
C ALA A 77 7.32 0.57 29.24
N GLU A 78 8.08 1.65 29.42
CA GLU A 78 9.17 1.98 28.51
C GLU A 78 10.38 1.12 28.87
N LEU A 79 11.00 0.49 27.85
CA LEU A 79 12.20 -0.31 28.06
C LEU A 79 13.45 0.56 28.13
N PRO A 80 14.27 0.45 29.18
CA PRO A 80 15.47 1.26 29.33
C PRO A 80 16.62 0.69 28.46
N VAL A 81 16.49 0.75 27.14
CA VAL A 81 17.44 0.14 26.18
C VAL A 81 18.79 0.86 26.05
N GLY A 82 19.00 1.94 26.79
CA GLY A 82 20.26 2.70 26.77
C GLY A 82 20.40 3.64 25.57
N LYS A 83 21.64 4.17 25.39
CA LYS A 83 21.91 5.15 24.31
C LYS A 83 22.24 4.48 22.97
N ASN A 84 22.77 3.26 22.98
CA ASN A 84 23.04 2.50 21.77
C ASN A 84 21.74 1.84 21.31
N ARG A 85 21.01 2.56 20.48
CA ARG A 85 19.71 2.14 19.93
C ARG A 85 19.56 2.71 18.52
N PRO A 86 18.65 2.18 17.69
CA PRO A 86 18.38 2.73 16.37
C PRO A 86 17.99 4.21 16.47
N SER A 87 18.31 4.99 15.45
CA SER A 87 17.85 6.38 15.32
C SER A 87 16.33 6.45 15.20
N ASN A 88 15.76 7.65 15.36
CA ASN A 88 14.36 7.90 15.06
C ASN A 88 14.05 7.38 13.66
N ARG A 89 12.96 6.63 13.53
CA ARG A 89 12.57 6.08 12.25
C ARG A 89 11.14 5.60 12.20
N PHE A 90 10.56 5.64 11.00
CA PHE A 90 9.26 5.07 10.69
C PHE A 90 9.30 4.32 9.35
N HIS A 91 8.25 3.59 9.01
CA HIS A 91 8.19 2.71 7.84
C HIS A 91 9.33 1.68 7.77
N HIS A 92 9.98 1.40 8.90
CA HIS A 92 10.88 0.27 9.03
C HIS A 92 10.08 -1.02 9.17
N ALA A 93 10.68 -2.12 8.77
CA ALA A 93 10.11 -3.44 8.96
C ALA A 93 10.53 -4.01 10.32
N GLY A 94 9.68 -4.83 10.93
CA GLY A 94 9.98 -5.51 12.17
C GLY A 94 9.46 -6.94 12.18
N VAL A 95 10.22 -7.86 12.77
CA VAL A 95 9.87 -9.28 12.82
C VAL A 95 10.43 -9.95 14.07
N LEU A 96 9.74 -10.97 14.57
CA LEU A 96 10.23 -11.87 15.62
C LEU A 96 11.15 -12.92 15.02
N HIS A 97 12.36 -13.04 15.55
CA HIS A 97 13.20 -14.20 15.41
C HIS A 97 13.15 -15.01 16.70
N SER A 98 12.55 -16.19 16.64
CA SER A 98 12.40 -17.05 17.81
C SER A 98 12.72 -18.49 17.44
N ASN A 99 13.71 -19.05 18.11
CA ASN A 99 14.06 -20.47 18.04
C ASN A 99 14.48 -20.97 19.43
N ILE A 100 15.01 -22.19 19.51
CA ILE A 100 15.39 -22.81 20.79
C ILE A 100 16.44 -22.03 21.58
N SER A 101 17.24 -21.18 20.90
CA SER A 101 18.39 -20.49 21.49
C SER A 101 18.24 -18.97 21.52
N VAL A 102 17.40 -18.41 20.66
CA VAL A 102 17.32 -16.98 20.41
C VAL A 102 15.87 -16.52 20.39
N ASN A 103 15.60 -15.39 21.06
CA ASN A 103 14.33 -14.68 20.97
C ASN A 103 14.63 -13.19 20.82
N GLU A 104 14.48 -12.68 19.62
CA GLU A 104 14.88 -11.32 19.25
C GLU A 104 13.80 -10.61 18.47
N PHE A 105 13.61 -9.34 18.77
CA PHE A 105 12.89 -8.42 17.91
C PHE A 105 13.91 -7.80 16.95
N ILE A 106 13.77 -8.08 15.67
CA ILE A 106 14.65 -7.58 14.60
C ILE A 106 13.92 -6.49 13.84
N ILE A 107 14.63 -5.38 13.57
CA ILE A 107 14.15 -4.32 12.66
C ILE A 107 15.13 -4.13 11.51
N PHE A 108 14.60 -3.74 10.36
CA PHE A 108 15.34 -3.45 9.13
C PHE A 108 14.88 -2.15 8.50
N GLY A 109 15.81 -1.29 8.10
CA GLY A 109 15.59 -0.16 7.24
C GLY A 109 14.70 0.94 7.83
N GLY A 110 13.82 1.49 7.01
CA GLY A 110 12.98 2.62 7.35
C GLY A 110 13.57 3.97 6.94
N LEU A 111 12.92 5.04 7.31
CA LEU A 111 13.34 6.40 7.02
C LEU A 111 13.11 7.33 8.23
N SER A 112 13.83 8.44 8.25
CA SER A 112 13.69 9.55 9.18
C SER A 112 13.65 10.86 8.39
N LEU A 113 12.84 11.82 8.84
CA LEU A 113 12.82 13.17 8.31
C LEU A 113 14.04 13.92 8.86
N LEU A 114 14.74 14.66 8.02
CA LEU A 114 15.80 15.55 8.50
C LEU A 114 15.16 16.88 8.91
N ALA A 115 15.37 17.27 10.15
CA ALA A 115 15.10 18.62 10.57
C ALA A 115 15.97 19.60 9.73
N ALA A 116 15.40 20.70 9.28
CA ALA A 116 16.01 21.67 8.36
C ALA A 116 17.32 22.36 8.86
N GLU A 117 17.91 21.87 9.96
CA GLU A 117 19.02 22.53 10.65
C GLU A 117 20.43 22.16 10.13
N THR A 118 20.59 21.14 9.29
CA THR A 118 21.92 20.64 8.92
C THR A 118 22.49 21.19 7.61
N GLY A 119 21.68 21.84 6.78
CA GLY A 119 22.15 22.50 5.54
C GLY A 119 22.74 21.57 4.48
N GLU A 120 22.74 20.26 4.67
CA GLU A 120 23.10 19.27 3.66
C GLU A 120 21.91 18.93 2.78
N VAL A 121 22.18 18.79 1.50
CA VAL A 121 21.16 18.35 0.52
C VAL A 121 20.84 16.90 0.79
N THR A 122 19.62 16.65 1.20
CA THR A 122 19.16 15.33 1.61
C THR A 122 18.06 14.86 0.68
N PRO A 123 17.88 13.54 0.51
CA PRO A 123 16.81 12.99 -0.30
C PRO A 123 15.45 13.56 0.13
N THR A 124 14.58 13.84 -0.83
CA THR A 124 13.26 14.38 -0.54
C THR A 124 12.20 13.30 -0.64
N SER A 125 11.36 13.18 0.37
CA SER A 125 10.10 12.44 0.22
C SER A 125 9.29 13.06 -0.94
N GLY A 126 8.35 12.33 -1.50
CA GLY A 126 7.48 12.84 -2.58
C GLY A 126 6.79 14.19 -2.30
N ASN A 127 6.87 14.70 -1.07
CA ASN A 127 6.37 16.00 -0.63
C ASN A 127 7.49 17.08 -0.50
N GLY A 128 8.72 16.76 -0.93
CA GLY A 128 9.84 17.71 -0.87
C GLY A 128 10.51 17.83 0.50
N VAL A 129 10.17 17.00 1.48
CA VAL A 129 10.80 16.97 2.79
C VAL A 129 12.05 16.07 2.73
N PRO A 130 13.22 16.56 3.18
CA PRO A 130 14.45 15.77 3.20
C PRO A 130 14.32 14.54 4.09
N VAL A 131 14.84 13.39 3.66
CA VAL A 131 14.78 12.14 4.43
C VAL A 131 16.13 11.43 4.45
N VAL A 132 16.41 10.73 5.54
CA VAL A 132 17.46 9.70 5.61
C VAL A 132 16.81 8.34 5.54
N GLN A 133 17.34 7.47 4.71
CA GLN A 133 16.89 6.07 4.65
C GLN A 133 17.97 5.13 5.17
N TYR A 134 17.51 4.00 5.70
CA TYR A 134 18.35 3.02 6.36
C TYR A 134 18.29 1.66 5.63
N ASN A 135 19.38 0.91 5.75
CA ASN A 135 19.49 -0.51 5.37
C ASN A 135 20.16 -1.34 6.47
N ASP A 136 20.25 -0.76 7.67
CA ASP A 136 20.81 -1.39 8.85
C ASP A 136 19.86 -2.43 9.46
N ILE A 137 20.43 -3.37 10.18
CA ILE A 137 19.70 -4.36 10.98
C ILE A 137 20.03 -4.12 12.44
N TRP A 138 19.00 -4.08 13.25
CA TRP A 138 19.13 -4.02 14.71
C TRP A 138 18.36 -5.14 15.36
N ARG A 139 18.92 -5.69 16.44
CA ARG A 139 18.31 -6.77 17.21
C ARG A 139 18.16 -6.38 18.67
N LEU A 140 16.99 -6.65 19.22
CA LEU A 140 16.69 -6.51 20.65
C LEU A 140 16.42 -7.90 21.23
N SER A 141 17.27 -8.36 22.16
CA SER A 141 17.02 -9.63 22.86
C SER A 141 15.84 -9.48 23.82
N LEU A 142 14.85 -10.37 23.69
CA LEU A 142 13.62 -10.35 24.48
C LEU A 142 13.69 -11.18 25.77
N THR A 143 14.78 -11.93 25.95
CA THR A 143 15.02 -12.79 27.11
C THR A 143 16.15 -12.31 28.02
N ALA A 144 16.82 -11.21 27.65
CA ALA A 144 17.89 -10.65 28.45
C ALA A 144 17.34 -9.88 29.65
N ASP A 145 17.98 -10.03 30.83
CA ASP A 145 17.63 -9.28 32.05
C ASP A 145 17.71 -7.75 31.85
N THR A 146 18.59 -7.31 30.96
CA THR A 146 18.73 -5.91 30.53
C THR A 146 18.63 -5.83 29.01
N PRO A 147 17.45 -5.60 28.43
CA PRO A 147 17.28 -5.50 26.99
C PRO A 147 18.16 -4.40 26.39
N LYS A 148 18.85 -4.71 25.30
CA LYS A 148 19.71 -3.76 24.57
C LYS A 148 19.56 -3.99 23.08
N TRP A 149 19.52 -2.89 22.35
CA TRP A 149 19.65 -2.93 20.91
C TRP A 149 21.11 -3.17 20.51
N ILE A 150 21.32 -4.06 19.58
CA ILE A 150 22.61 -4.37 18.98
C ILE A 150 22.46 -4.20 17.47
N MET A 151 23.31 -3.35 16.89
CA MET A 151 23.39 -3.21 15.44
C MET A 151 24.27 -4.33 14.88
N ASP A 152 23.78 -5.01 13.88
CA ASP A 152 24.58 -6.00 13.17
C ASP A 152 25.72 -5.33 12.40
N PRO A 153 26.86 -6.01 12.22
CA PRO A 153 27.97 -5.45 11.45
C PRO A 153 27.56 -5.22 10.00
N THR A 154 27.85 -4.02 9.48
CA THR A 154 27.63 -3.70 8.07
C THR A 154 28.80 -4.23 7.25
N PRO A 155 28.57 -5.01 6.18
CA PRO A 155 29.63 -5.44 5.28
C PRO A 155 30.37 -4.25 4.66
N SER A 156 31.69 -4.33 4.56
CA SER A 156 32.52 -3.26 3.98
C SER A 156 32.31 -3.04 2.48
N ASN A 157 31.62 -3.96 1.79
CA ASN A 157 31.32 -3.87 0.37
C ASN A 157 29.82 -3.58 0.17
N SER A 158 29.48 -2.34 -0.15
CA SER A 158 28.09 -1.89 -0.38
C SER A 158 27.40 -2.55 -1.57
N SER A 159 28.14 -3.14 -2.52
CA SER A 159 27.53 -3.79 -3.70
C SER A 159 26.83 -5.12 -3.41
N ILE A 160 27.01 -5.66 -2.21
CA ILE A 160 26.42 -6.94 -1.79
C ILE A 160 25.35 -6.79 -0.71
N ILE A 161 24.87 -5.58 -0.47
CA ILE A 161 23.78 -5.28 0.48
C ILE A 161 22.61 -4.62 -0.27
N PRO A 162 21.37 -4.73 0.23
CA PRO A 162 20.25 -4.00 -0.35
C PRO A 162 20.45 -2.49 -0.18
N ASP A 163 19.96 -1.72 -1.14
CA ASP A 163 19.88 -0.26 -1.00
C ASP A 163 19.04 0.11 0.23
N ALA A 164 19.33 1.26 0.84
CA ALA A 164 18.55 1.82 1.92
C ALA A 164 17.10 2.01 1.45
N ARG A 165 16.14 1.53 2.24
CA ARG A 165 14.74 1.50 1.84
C ARG A 165 13.77 1.50 3.00
N SER A 166 12.57 1.98 2.73
CA SER A 166 11.42 1.94 3.63
C SER A 166 10.28 1.10 3.02
N GLU A 167 9.27 0.80 3.83
CA GLU A 167 8.05 0.10 3.40
C GLU A 167 8.28 -1.27 2.74
N ALA A 168 9.41 -1.90 3.04
CA ALA A 168 9.72 -3.26 2.60
C ALA A 168 9.01 -4.29 3.47
N GLY A 169 8.72 -5.45 2.90
CA GLY A 169 8.25 -6.62 3.64
C GLY A 169 9.40 -7.48 4.15
N VAL A 170 9.28 -8.01 5.38
CA VAL A 170 10.26 -8.93 5.96
C VAL A 170 9.61 -10.17 6.54
N VAL A 171 10.27 -11.30 6.38
CA VAL A 171 9.93 -12.57 7.06
C VAL A 171 11.22 -13.26 7.50
N ILE A 172 11.12 -14.15 8.50
CA ILE A 172 12.20 -15.05 8.88
C ILE A 172 11.84 -16.47 8.52
N HIS A 173 12.76 -17.17 7.85
CA HIS A 173 12.65 -18.58 7.51
C HIS A 173 14.03 -19.23 7.67
N ASP A 174 14.11 -20.33 8.42
CA ASP A 174 15.33 -21.10 8.68
C ASP A 174 16.53 -20.24 9.13
N ASP A 175 16.32 -19.36 10.13
CA ASP A 175 17.33 -18.41 10.65
C ASP A 175 17.89 -17.42 9.61
N PHE A 176 17.18 -17.22 8.49
CA PHE A 176 17.45 -16.16 7.52
C PHE A 176 16.37 -15.09 7.55
N LEU A 177 16.79 -13.84 7.55
CA LEU A 177 15.89 -12.71 7.30
C LEU A 177 15.77 -12.51 5.78
N PHE A 178 14.54 -12.52 5.28
CA PHE A 178 14.24 -12.18 3.90
C PHE A 178 13.61 -10.79 3.83
N VAL A 179 14.12 -9.96 2.91
CA VAL A 179 13.64 -8.60 2.65
C VAL A 179 13.15 -8.53 1.22
N PHE A 180 11.90 -8.13 1.02
CA PHE A 180 11.28 -8.03 -0.29
C PHE A 180 10.73 -6.63 -0.56
N GLY A 181 11.02 -6.09 -1.76
CA GLY A 181 10.46 -4.83 -2.23
C GLY A 181 10.87 -3.61 -1.41
N GLY A 182 9.97 -2.66 -1.27
CA GLY A 182 10.19 -1.39 -0.61
C GLY A 182 10.43 -0.25 -1.58
N ILE A 183 10.68 0.95 -1.05
CA ILE A 183 10.92 2.17 -1.81
C ILE A 183 12.17 2.88 -1.31
N ALA A 184 12.98 3.38 -2.23
CA ALA A 184 14.08 4.30 -1.94
C ALA A 184 13.82 5.66 -2.55
N TYR A 185 14.30 6.67 -1.86
CA TYR A 185 14.33 8.06 -2.32
C TYR A 185 15.78 8.43 -2.66
N ASP A 186 15.97 9.14 -3.76
CA ASP A 186 17.32 9.56 -4.17
C ASP A 186 17.96 10.47 -3.13
N GLU A 187 19.23 10.18 -2.78
CA GLU A 187 20.00 10.95 -1.79
C GLU A 187 20.23 12.41 -2.19
N LYS A 188 20.13 12.72 -3.47
CA LYS A 188 20.33 14.08 -3.99
C LYS A 188 19.04 14.85 -4.21
N GLY A 189 17.87 14.18 -4.09
CA GLY A 189 16.57 14.76 -4.38
C GLY A 189 16.37 15.16 -5.85
N GLU A 190 17.26 14.71 -6.73
CA GLU A 190 17.25 15.05 -8.17
C GLU A 190 16.46 14.03 -8.98
N GLU A 191 16.36 12.79 -8.51
CA GLU A 191 15.68 11.70 -9.21
C GLU A 191 14.35 11.33 -8.52
N SER A 192 13.47 10.71 -9.29
CA SER A 192 12.22 10.17 -8.75
C SER A 192 12.50 8.98 -7.82
N PRO A 193 11.66 8.77 -6.79
CA PRO A 193 11.81 7.59 -5.94
C PRO A 193 11.76 6.30 -6.77
N VAL A 194 12.45 5.26 -6.28
CA VAL A 194 12.54 3.95 -6.92
C VAL A 194 11.90 2.91 -6.02
N ASP A 195 10.95 2.15 -6.54
CA ASP A 195 10.39 0.99 -5.87
C ASP A 195 11.03 -0.32 -6.37
N TYR A 196 11.09 -1.32 -5.50
CA TYR A 196 11.84 -2.55 -5.73
C TYR A 196 10.91 -3.77 -5.84
N ASN A 197 11.40 -4.80 -6.55
CA ASN A 197 10.85 -6.17 -6.54
C ASN A 197 11.94 -7.21 -6.25
N ASP A 198 13.11 -6.76 -5.82
CA ASP A 198 14.19 -7.66 -5.45
C ASP A 198 13.90 -8.36 -4.12
N LEU A 199 14.39 -9.58 -4.01
CA LEU A 199 14.36 -10.38 -2.79
C LEU A 199 15.79 -10.57 -2.30
N TRP A 200 16.03 -10.21 -1.05
CA TRP A 200 17.30 -10.38 -0.38
C TRP A 200 17.18 -11.35 0.79
N ARG A 201 18.22 -12.12 1.01
CA ARG A 201 18.39 -13.01 2.15
C ARG A 201 19.57 -12.54 2.99
N TYR A 202 19.38 -12.42 4.28
CA TYR A 202 20.41 -12.12 5.25
C TYR A 202 20.57 -13.29 6.21
N ASP A 203 21.80 -13.76 6.38
CA ASP A 203 22.14 -14.82 7.30
C ASP A 203 22.34 -14.22 8.71
N LEU A 204 21.45 -14.59 9.65
CA LEU A 204 21.45 -14.06 11.00
C LEU A 204 22.65 -14.54 11.84
N SER A 205 23.40 -15.54 11.40
CA SER A 205 24.57 -16.09 12.07
C SER A 205 25.89 -15.56 11.52
N THR A 206 25.98 -15.36 10.22
CA THR A 206 27.22 -14.92 9.53
C THR A 206 27.21 -13.45 9.16
N TYR A 207 26.03 -12.78 9.25
CA TYR A 207 25.82 -11.37 8.88
C TYR A 207 26.02 -11.10 7.39
N GLU A 208 25.82 -12.09 6.54
CA GLU A 208 26.03 -11.99 5.11
C GLU A 208 24.71 -11.79 4.34
N TRP A 209 24.72 -10.85 3.40
CA TRP A 209 23.64 -10.63 2.47
C TRP A 209 23.82 -11.43 1.18
N LYS A 210 22.71 -11.89 0.63
CA LYS A 210 22.64 -12.50 -0.68
C LYS A 210 21.39 -12.03 -1.42
N LYS A 211 21.59 -11.44 -2.62
CA LYS A 211 20.47 -11.17 -3.52
C LYS A 211 19.98 -12.49 -4.10
N MET A 212 18.69 -12.77 -3.96
CA MET A 212 18.08 -13.95 -4.53
C MET A 212 17.82 -13.71 -6.01
N THR A 213 18.22 -14.66 -6.85
CA THR A 213 17.97 -14.65 -8.28
C THR A 213 17.03 -15.81 -8.60
N PRO A 214 15.72 -15.57 -8.78
CA PRO A 214 14.78 -16.62 -9.13
C PRO A 214 15.19 -17.36 -10.39
N THR A 215 14.90 -18.64 -10.45
CA THR A 215 15.28 -19.52 -11.58
C THR A 215 14.39 -19.32 -12.81
N GLU A 216 13.22 -18.72 -12.64
CA GLU A 216 12.27 -18.36 -13.70
C GLU A 216 12.20 -16.83 -13.85
N ASN A 217 11.92 -16.34 -15.04
CA ASN A 217 11.83 -14.90 -15.32
C ASN A 217 10.55 -14.24 -14.77
N MET A 218 9.61 -15.04 -14.22
CA MET A 218 8.40 -14.52 -13.65
C MET A 218 8.69 -13.91 -12.27
N GLN A 219 8.40 -12.63 -12.10
CA GLN A 219 8.60 -11.89 -10.86
C GLN A 219 7.41 -10.97 -10.58
N PRO A 220 7.11 -10.68 -9.30
CA PRO A 220 6.13 -9.65 -8.95
C PRO A 220 6.55 -8.29 -9.54
N PRO A 221 5.59 -7.41 -9.85
CA PRO A 221 5.89 -5.98 -10.07
C PRO A 221 6.64 -5.39 -8.88
N THR A 222 7.41 -4.32 -9.11
CA THR A 222 7.99 -3.53 -8.02
C THR A 222 6.88 -3.04 -7.09
N ARG A 223 7.15 -3.02 -5.79
CA ARG A 223 6.12 -2.69 -4.80
C ARG A 223 6.64 -2.21 -3.47
N PHE A 224 5.85 -1.39 -2.80
CA PHE A 224 6.07 -0.89 -1.44
C PHE A 224 4.73 -0.81 -0.69
N SER A 225 4.74 -0.64 0.63
CA SER A 225 3.53 -0.68 1.48
C SER A 225 2.71 -1.95 1.31
N HIS A 226 3.31 -3.00 0.77
CA HIS A 226 2.70 -4.32 0.62
C HIS A 226 2.80 -5.09 1.94
N SER A 227 2.02 -6.14 2.03
CA SER A 227 2.10 -7.04 3.18
C SER A 227 2.77 -8.34 2.78
N VAL A 228 3.55 -8.89 3.70
CA VAL A 228 4.17 -10.21 3.53
C VAL A 228 3.78 -11.14 4.68
N ALA A 229 3.76 -12.43 4.39
CA ALA A 229 3.54 -13.47 5.38
C ALA A 229 4.36 -14.71 5.07
N LEU A 230 4.79 -15.43 6.10
CA LEU A 230 5.39 -16.76 5.96
C LEU A 230 4.29 -17.81 6.06
N LEU A 231 4.20 -18.67 5.05
CA LEU A 231 3.27 -19.78 5.00
C LEU A 231 4.03 -21.10 5.12
N HIS A 232 3.52 -22.02 5.94
CA HIS A 232 4.05 -23.38 6.04
C HIS A 232 3.03 -24.39 5.52
N ASP A 233 3.48 -25.29 4.68
CA ASP A 233 2.67 -26.42 4.25
C ASP A 233 2.60 -27.46 5.38
N ASN A 234 1.42 -27.62 5.98
CA ASN A 234 1.23 -28.58 7.07
C ASN A 234 1.33 -30.05 6.62
N SER A 235 1.13 -30.33 5.34
CA SER A 235 1.26 -31.68 4.79
C SER A 235 2.73 -32.06 4.54
N GLU A 236 3.55 -31.06 4.19
CA GLU A 236 4.99 -31.19 4.00
C GLU A 236 5.72 -30.14 4.84
N LYS A 237 5.98 -30.45 6.12
CA LYS A 237 6.59 -29.53 7.11
C LYS A 237 7.88 -28.84 6.67
N THR A 238 8.51 -29.31 5.61
CA THR A 238 9.75 -28.76 5.03
C THR A 238 9.49 -27.68 3.96
N LYS A 239 8.24 -27.54 3.51
CA LYS A 239 7.89 -26.53 2.51
C LYS A 239 7.37 -25.28 3.16
N ALA A 240 8.02 -24.16 2.82
CA ALA A 240 7.60 -22.84 3.23
C ALA A 240 7.55 -21.90 2.01
N TYR A 241 6.73 -20.87 2.12
CA TYR A 241 6.51 -19.87 1.08
C TYR A 241 6.47 -18.48 1.70
N LEU A 242 7.06 -17.50 1.02
CA LEU A 242 6.81 -16.09 1.31
C LEU A 242 5.63 -15.64 0.45
N LEU A 243 4.55 -15.21 1.09
CA LEU A 243 3.43 -14.55 0.40
C LEU A 243 3.67 -13.06 0.35
N ALA A 244 3.46 -12.43 -0.81
CA ALA A 244 3.41 -10.98 -1.00
C ALA A 244 2.02 -10.59 -1.50
N TYR A 245 1.36 -9.68 -0.80
CA TYR A 245 0.00 -9.27 -1.06
C TYR A 245 -0.08 -7.78 -1.34
N SER A 246 -0.66 -7.42 -2.49
CA SER A 246 -1.07 -6.06 -2.81
C SER A 246 0.08 -5.02 -2.67
N GLY A 247 -0.23 -3.82 -2.17
CA GLY A 247 0.74 -2.74 -2.02
C GLY A 247 0.60 -1.66 -3.09
N ARG A 248 1.60 -0.81 -3.17
CA ARG A 248 1.69 0.29 -4.15
C ARG A 248 2.85 0.05 -5.11
N HIS A 249 2.71 0.56 -6.31
CA HIS A 249 3.73 0.56 -7.35
C HIS A 249 3.83 1.95 -7.97
N LEU A 250 5.05 2.41 -8.24
CA LEU A 250 5.29 3.68 -8.91
C LEU A 250 5.05 3.55 -10.41
N LEU A 251 4.18 4.42 -10.94
CA LEU A 251 3.97 4.60 -12.36
C LEU A 251 4.32 6.05 -12.71
N PHE A 252 5.50 6.24 -13.30
CA PHE A 252 6.03 7.58 -13.60
C PHE A 252 6.12 8.45 -12.34
N SER A 253 5.37 9.53 -12.25
CA SER A 253 5.31 10.45 -11.10
C SER A 253 4.13 10.18 -10.16
N SER A 254 3.40 9.08 -10.33
CA SER A 254 2.27 8.72 -9.50
C SER A 254 2.39 7.27 -9.05
N TRP A 255 1.59 6.86 -8.08
CA TRP A 255 1.53 5.47 -7.63
C TRP A 255 0.15 4.86 -7.91
N THR A 256 0.13 3.56 -8.12
CA THR A 256 -1.08 2.75 -8.26
C THR A 256 -1.10 1.66 -7.21
N LEU A 257 -2.29 1.17 -6.88
CA LEU A 257 -2.45 0.01 -6.02
C LEU A 257 -2.42 -1.26 -6.87
N LEU A 258 -1.72 -2.26 -6.35
CA LEU A 258 -1.70 -3.60 -6.89
C LEU A 258 -2.82 -4.43 -6.26
N ASP A 259 -3.45 -5.31 -7.03
CA ASP A 259 -4.51 -6.23 -6.61
C ASP A 259 -4.08 -7.70 -6.66
N ASP A 260 -2.78 -7.91 -6.83
CA ASP A 260 -2.17 -9.21 -7.05
C ASP A 260 -1.72 -9.89 -5.75
N VAL A 261 -1.58 -11.20 -5.84
CA VAL A 261 -0.97 -12.05 -4.80
C VAL A 261 0.13 -12.87 -5.43
N TRP A 262 1.27 -12.89 -4.79
CA TRP A 262 2.42 -13.68 -5.21
C TRP A 262 2.94 -14.54 -4.08
N ILE A 263 3.48 -15.69 -4.43
CA ILE A 263 4.24 -16.53 -3.50
C ILE A 263 5.64 -16.78 -4.05
N TYR A 264 6.61 -16.77 -3.14
CA TYR A 264 7.96 -17.25 -3.41
C TYR A 264 8.16 -18.60 -2.75
N ASP A 265 8.49 -19.60 -3.56
CA ASP A 265 8.81 -20.96 -3.12
C ASP A 265 10.29 -21.01 -2.74
N PHE A 266 10.58 -21.13 -1.44
CA PHE A 266 11.96 -21.17 -0.94
C PHE A 266 12.73 -22.42 -1.43
N SER A 267 12.02 -23.54 -1.61
CA SER A 267 12.64 -24.81 -2.02
C SER A 267 13.07 -24.80 -3.50
N ASN A 268 12.27 -24.15 -4.36
CA ASN A 268 12.50 -24.12 -5.80
C ASN A 268 13.11 -22.81 -6.29
N ASN A 269 13.19 -21.78 -5.45
CA ASN A 269 13.68 -20.43 -5.79
C ASN A 269 12.89 -19.81 -6.96
N VAL A 270 11.56 -19.83 -6.89
CA VAL A 270 10.66 -19.32 -7.93
C VAL A 270 9.53 -18.48 -7.37
N TRP A 271 9.13 -17.45 -8.11
CA TRP A 271 7.90 -16.71 -7.87
C TRP A 271 6.74 -17.30 -8.66
N ARG A 272 5.56 -17.27 -8.08
CA ARG A 272 4.31 -17.65 -8.74
C ARG A 272 3.22 -16.63 -8.42
N SER A 273 2.51 -16.18 -9.45
CA SER A 273 1.30 -15.37 -9.29
C SER A 273 0.14 -16.26 -8.88
N ILE A 274 -0.63 -15.80 -7.91
CA ILE A 274 -1.81 -16.49 -7.36
C ILE A 274 -3.03 -15.66 -7.70
N THR A 275 -4.07 -16.31 -8.20
CA THR A 275 -5.36 -15.64 -8.41
C THR A 275 -6.03 -15.44 -7.06
N PRO A 276 -6.20 -14.20 -6.55
CA PRO A 276 -6.91 -13.97 -5.32
C PRO A 276 -8.41 -14.16 -5.53
N SER A 277 -9.11 -14.62 -4.52
CA SER A 277 -10.58 -14.67 -4.51
C SER A 277 -11.22 -13.36 -4.05
N THR A 278 -10.44 -12.35 -3.73
CA THR A 278 -10.89 -11.00 -3.37
C THR A 278 -10.33 -9.98 -4.33
N ASP A 279 -11.17 -9.08 -4.80
CA ASP A 279 -10.83 -8.06 -5.80
C ASP A 279 -10.48 -6.69 -5.17
N VAL A 280 -10.08 -6.65 -3.89
CA VAL A 280 -9.87 -5.37 -3.20
C VAL A 280 -8.38 -5.15 -2.92
N PRO A 281 -7.69 -4.34 -3.74
CA PRO A 281 -6.31 -3.95 -3.49
C PRO A 281 -6.21 -3.10 -2.22
N ARG A 282 -5.16 -3.32 -1.43
CA ARG A 282 -4.92 -2.60 -0.17
C ARG A 282 -3.45 -2.31 0.02
N ALA A 283 -3.12 -1.08 0.39
CA ALA A 283 -1.82 -0.76 0.95
C ALA A 283 -1.91 -0.67 2.48
N TYR A 284 -0.78 -0.87 3.17
CA TYR A 284 -0.69 -0.71 4.63
C TYR A 284 -1.65 -1.61 5.43
N THR A 285 -2.08 -2.72 4.87
CA THR A 285 -2.81 -3.74 5.64
C THR A 285 -1.83 -4.56 6.48
N SER A 286 -2.29 -5.11 7.59
CA SER A 286 -1.49 -6.03 8.40
C SER A 286 -1.96 -7.47 8.20
N ILE A 287 -1.01 -8.41 8.15
CA ILE A 287 -1.29 -9.83 8.01
C ILE A 287 -0.65 -10.57 9.18
N VAL A 288 -1.38 -11.50 9.77
CA VAL A 288 -0.83 -12.53 10.66
C VAL A 288 -1.22 -13.91 10.14
N THR A 289 -0.32 -14.88 10.29
CA THR A 289 -0.56 -16.28 9.94
C THR A 289 -0.77 -17.07 11.21
N THR A 290 -1.89 -17.80 11.28
CA THR A 290 -2.16 -18.76 12.35
C THR A 290 -1.81 -20.17 11.90
N GLN A 291 -1.98 -21.16 12.77
CA GLN A 291 -1.71 -22.55 12.43
C GLN A 291 -2.41 -22.98 11.14
N GLY A 292 -1.70 -23.70 10.31
CA GLY A 292 -2.16 -24.12 8.99
C GLY A 292 -1.89 -23.09 7.89
N SER A 293 -2.81 -22.99 6.96
CA SER A 293 -2.74 -22.06 5.82
C SER A 293 -3.61 -20.82 6.01
N ASN A 294 -4.00 -20.51 7.24
CA ASN A 294 -4.90 -19.41 7.54
C ASN A 294 -4.12 -18.10 7.73
N MET A 295 -4.57 -17.05 7.06
CA MET A 295 -4.03 -15.70 7.16
C MET A 295 -5.16 -14.74 7.56
N TRP A 296 -4.88 -13.84 8.48
CA TRP A 296 -5.83 -12.83 8.91
C TRP A 296 -5.33 -11.46 8.49
N PHE A 297 -6.14 -10.79 7.69
CA PHE A 297 -5.89 -9.44 7.18
C PHE A 297 -6.76 -8.46 7.93
N PHE A 298 -6.21 -7.33 8.32
CA PHE A 298 -6.99 -6.27 8.96
C PHE A 298 -6.67 -4.90 8.37
N GLY A 299 -7.70 -4.08 8.16
CA GLY A 299 -7.60 -2.69 7.79
C GLY A 299 -6.90 -2.42 6.45
N GLY A 300 -6.22 -1.30 6.37
CA GLY A 300 -5.49 -0.86 5.20
C GLY A 300 -6.18 0.29 4.45
N TYR A 301 -5.57 0.68 3.34
CA TYR A 301 -5.97 1.84 2.54
C TYR A 301 -6.12 1.47 1.07
N TYR A 302 -7.18 1.97 0.46
CA TYR A 302 -7.46 1.88 -0.96
C TYR A 302 -7.76 3.24 -1.56
N LYS A 303 -7.19 3.54 -2.73
CA LYS A 303 -7.51 4.73 -3.50
C LYS A 303 -7.69 4.38 -4.97
N PRO A 304 -8.90 4.51 -5.52
CA PRO A 304 -9.13 4.34 -6.95
C PRO A 304 -8.30 5.35 -7.75
N GLN A 305 -7.74 4.92 -8.89
CA GLN A 305 -6.85 5.76 -9.72
C GLN A 305 -7.46 7.10 -10.17
N GLN A 306 -8.78 7.19 -10.26
CA GLN A 306 -9.51 8.39 -10.72
C GLN A 306 -10.23 9.14 -9.59
N SER A 307 -10.07 8.72 -8.35
CA SER A 307 -10.73 9.33 -7.19
C SER A 307 -9.80 10.29 -6.47
N SER A 308 -10.34 11.44 -6.05
CA SER A 308 -9.66 12.33 -5.10
C SER A 308 -9.65 11.77 -3.68
N SER A 309 -10.57 10.84 -3.36
CA SER A 309 -10.78 10.28 -2.03
C SER A 309 -10.34 8.82 -1.99
N GLY A 310 -9.65 8.43 -0.92
CA GLY A 310 -9.34 7.05 -0.60
C GLY A 310 -10.33 6.48 0.42
N TYR A 311 -10.31 5.16 0.56
CA TYR A 311 -11.08 4.40 1.54
C TYR A 311 -10.12 3.78 2.54
N VAL A 312 -10.49 3.80 3.82
CA VAL A 312 -9.77 3.09 4.88
C VAL A 312 -10.67 1.99 5.39
N TYR A 313 -10.11 0.84 5.69
CA TYR A 313 -10.85 -0.34 6.09
C TYR A 313 -10.77 -0.59 7.60
N ASP A 314 -11.81 -1.20 8.15
CA ASP A 314 -11.91 -1.76 9.51
C ASP A 314 -12.34 -3.22 9.52
N ASP A 315 -12.40 -3.82 8.34
CA ASP A 315 -12.78 -5.22 8.18
C ASP A 315 -11.63 -6.17 8.52
N ILE A 316 -12.00 -7.36 8.93
CA ILE A 316 -11.08 -8.49 9.10
C ILE A 316 -11.44 -9.58 8.09
N VAL A 317 -10.43 -10.06 7.39
CA VAL A 317 -10.57 -11.03 6.32
C VAL A 317 -9.74 -12.27 6.65
N LEU A 318 -10.36 -13.44 6.58
CA LEU A 318 -9.67 -14.72 6.60
C LEU A 318 -9.26 -15.08 5.18
N GLY A 319 -7.97 -15.18 4.93
CA GLY A 319 -7.39 -15.82 3.76
C GLY A 319 -7.02 -17.26 4.09
N LYS A 320 -7.37 -18.19 3.22
CA LYS A 320 -6.95 -19.58 3.31
C LYS A 320 -6.20 -19.96 2.05
N PHE A 321 -4.97 -20.44 2.24
CA PHE A 321 -4.12 -20.85 1.13
C PHE A 321 -4.25 -22.36 0.87
N ASP A 322 -4.46 -22.74 -0.39
CA ASP A 322 -4.45 -24.13 -0.86
C ASP A 322 -3.11 -24.42 -1.56
N PHE A 323 -2.26 -25.18 -0.88
CA PHE A 323 -0.93 -25.54 -1.40
C PHE A 323 -0.97 -26.49 -2.59
N ASN A 324 -2.05 -27.27 -2.77
CA ASN A 324 -2.17 -28.20 -3.88
C ASN A 324 -2.50 -27.50 -5.19
N ASN A 325 -3.39 -26.51 -5.11
CA ASN A 325 -3.88 -25.77 -6.27
C ASN A 325 -3.18 -24.41 -6.45
N LEU A 326 -2.31 -24.02 -5.51
CA LEU A 326 -1.69 -22.70 -5.45
C LEU A 326 -2.72 -21.58 -5.59
N ALA A 327 -3.75 -21.65 -4.77
CA ALA A 327 -4.88 -20.70 -4.78
C ALA A 327 -5.11 -20.13 -3.38
N MET A 328 -5.64 -18.91 -3.33
CA MET A 328 -6.04 -18.27 -2.09
C MET A 328 -7.53 -17.98 -2.11
N GLU A 329 -8.24 -18.49 -1.14
CA GLU A 329 -9.63 -18.13 -0.85
C GLU A 329 -9.65 -17.10 0.27
N ALA A 330 -10.38 -16.00 0.09
CA ALA A 330 -10.55 -15.01 1.14
C ALA A 330 -12.03 -14.80 1.46
N ARG A 331 -12.33 -14.66 2.76
CA ARG A 331 -13.68 -14.50 3.28
C ARG A 331 -13.69 -13.44 4.36
N GLN A 332 -14.63 -12.54 4.33
CA GLN A 332 -14.81 -11.57 5.40
C GLN A 332 -15.32 -12.29 6.66
N ALA A 333 -14.71 -11.99 7.81
CA ALA A 333 -15.20 -12.48 9.09
C ALA A 333 -16.48 -11.73 9.50
N VAL A 334 -17.39 -12.43 10.14
CA VAL A 334 -18.61 -11.86 10.69
C VAL A 334 -18.28 -11.25 12.05
N ILE A 335 -18.47 -9.95 12.19
CA ILE A 335 -18.40 -9.23 13.46
C ILE A 335 -19.84 -8.97 13.90
N GLU A 336 -20.18 -9.33 15.15
CA GLU A 336 -21.50 -9.03 15.69
C GLU A 336 -21.75 -7.52 15.74
N ALA A 337 -22.95 -7.08 15.33
CA ALA A 337 -23.28 -5.67 15.16
C ALA A 337 -23.11 -4.81 16.44
N ASP A 338 -23.25 -5.44 17.61
CA ASP A 338 -23.14 -4.76 18.91
C ASP A 338 -21.78 -4.95 19.60
N SER A 339 -20.80 -5.63 18.92
CA SER A 339 -19.48 -5.82 19.49
C SER A 339 -18.59 -4.59 19.27
N ALA A 340 -17.77 -4.25 20.28
CA ALA A 340 -16.73 -3.26 20.11
C ALA A 340 -15.73 -3.74 19.05
N ALA A 341 -15.37 -2.88 18.10
CA ALA A 341 -14.40 -3.15 17.06
C ALA A 341 -13.38 -2.00 16.94
N PRO A 342 -12.16 -2.28 16.45
CA PRO A 342 -11.19 -1.23 16.19
C PRO A 342 -11.74 -0.25 15.14
N PRO A 343 -11.48 1.06 15.25
CA PRO A 343 -11.83 2.01 14.20
C PRO A 343 -11.03 1.76 12.92
N LEU A 344 -11.55 2.30 11.81
CA LEU A 344 -10.86 2.39 10.51
C LEU A 344 -9.40 2.78 10.69
N ARG A 345 -8.46 2.06 10.05
CA ARG A 345 -7.03 2.38 10.17
C ARG A 345 -6.15 1.81 9.06
N TYR A 346 -5.06 2.49 8.81
CA TYR A 346 -3.93 2.04 8.00
C TYR A 346 -2.61 2.37 8.71
N ASN A 347 -1.47 1.86 8.24
CA ASN A 347 -0.16 2.00 8.91
C ASN A 347 -0.14 1.54 10.39
N HIS A 348 -1.12 0.74 10.79
CA HIS A 348 -1.08 0.00 12.03
C HIS A 348 -0.17 -1.22 11.87
N ARG A 349 0.10 -1.90 12.96
CA ARG A 349 0.83 -3.17 12.93
C ARG A 349 0.02 -4.25 13.63
N ALA A 350 0.20 -5.48 13.14
CA ALA A 350 -0.36 -6.67 13.76
C ALA A 350 0.72 -7.70 14.07
N ALA A 351 0.50 -8.47 15.11
CA ALA A 351 1.35 -9.61 15.48
C ALA A 351 0.48 -10.75 16.00
N LEU A 352 0.99 -11.97 15.89
CA LEU A 352 0.34 -13.16 16.42
C LEU A 352 0.64 -13.30 17.92
N TRP A 353 -0.38 -13.59 18.71
CA TRP A 353 -0.30 -13.92 20.13
C TRP A 353 -0.91 -15.31 20.38
N ARG A 354 -0.15 -16.21 21.04
CA ARG A 354 -0.60 -17.56 21.42
C ARG A 354 -1.17 -18.40 20.26
N ASP A 355 -0.60 -18.26 19.06
CA ASP A 355 -0.95 -19.01 17.84
C ASP A 355 -2.39 -18.87 17.33
N ASP A 356 -3.26 -18.16 18.05
CA ASP A 356 -4.69 -18.06 17.74
C ASP A 356 -5.28 -16.66 17.85
N SER A 357 -4.50 -15.67 18.21
CA SER A 357 -4.99 -14.31 18.43
C SER A 357 -4.18 -13.28 17.68
N MET A 358 -4.86 -12.43 16.92
CA MET A 358 -4.27 -11.27 16.24
C MET A 358 -4.29 -10.08 17.18
N VAL A 359 -3.13 -9.56 17.53
CA VAL A 359 -2.97 -8.29 18.28
C VAL A 359 -2.71 -7.18 17.27
N ILE A 360 -3.42 -6.06 17.38
CA ILE A 360 -3.14 -4.86 16.59
C ILE A 360 -2.83 -3.67 17.51
N HIS A 361 -1.94 -2.79 17.03
CA HIS A 361 -1.58 -1.56 17.75
C HIS A 361 -1.43 -0.38 16.79
N GLY A 362 -1.93 0.79 17.23
CA GLY A 362 -1.70 2.07 16.59
C GLY A 362 -2.28 2.19 15.17
N GLY A 363 -1.58 2.91 14.32
CA GLY A 363 -2.02 3.26 12.97
C GLY A 363 -2.61 4.66 12.89
N SER A 364 -3.18 5.00 11.75
CA SER A 364 -3.72 6.33 11.46
C SER A 364 -5.07 6.24 10.76
N TYR A 365 -6.00 7.07 11.19
CA TYR A 365 -7.22 7.49 10.48
C TYR A 365 -7.70 8.81 11.08
N GLN A 366 -7.69 9.88 10.29
CA GLN A 366 -7.89 11.27 10.76
C GLN A 366 -6.89 11.74 11.82
N THR A 367 -6.51 10.89 12.77
CA THR A 367 -5.46 11.09 13.78
C THR A 367 -4.70 9.79 14.00
N GLN A 368 -3.50 9.87 14.60
CA GLN A 368 -2.78 8.68 15.04
C GLN A 368 -3.51 8.00 16.21
N LEU A 369 -3.43 6.67 16.21
CA LEU A 369 -4.03 5.79 17.20
C LEU A 369 -2.95 5.21 18.13
N GLY A 370 -3.33 4.86 19.35
CA GLY A 370 -2.42 4.26 20.35
C GLY A 370 -3.12 3.17 21.17
N ASP A 371 -4.20 2.64 20.62
CA ASP A 371 -4.99 1.57 21.23
C ASP A 371 -4.38 0.19 20.92
N VAL A 372 -4.69 -0.78 21.78
CA VAL A 372 -4.34 -2.21 21.59
C VAL A 372 -5.63 -3.00 21.56
N TRP A 373 -5.78 -3.78 20.52
CA TRP A 373 -6.92 -4.67 20.31
C TRP A 373 -6.45 -6.09 20.05
N VAL A 374 -7.28 -7.06 20.47
CA VAL A 374 -7.06 -8.48 20.21
C VAL A 374 -8.28 -9.07 19.54
N TYR A 375 -8.06 -9.85 18.50
CA TYR A 375 -9.06 -10.65 17.80
C TYR A 375 -8.71 -12.13 17.97
N ASN A 376 -9.61 -12.91 18.60
CA ASN A 376 -9.45 -14.36 18.72
C ASN A 376 -9.92 -15.04 17.44
N THR A 377 -9.04 -15.78 16.78
CA THR A 377 -9.29 -16.38 15.47
C THR A 377 -9.94 -17.77 15.54
N THR A 378 -9.91 -18.43 16.69
CA THR A 378 -10.39 -19.82 16.82
C THR A 378 -11.90 -19.96 16.66
N ASN A 379 -12.66 -18.94 17.08
CA ASN A 379 -14.12 -18.93 17.02
C ASN A 379 -14.67 -18.08 15.87
N ALA A 380 -13.81 -17.68 14.92
CA ALA A 380 -14.22 -16.82 13.83
C ALA A 380 -15.22 -17.52 12.91
N VAL A 381 -16.42 -16.98 12.84
CA VAL A 381 -17.44 -17.35 11.86
C VAL A 381 -17.16 -16.55 10.59
N THR A 382 -16.78 -17.23 9.51
CA THR A 382 -16.69 -16.57 8.20
C THR A 382 -18.03 -16.67 7.50
N THR A 383 -18.37 -15.65 6.72
CA THR A 383 -19.47 -15.77 5.76
C THR A 383 -19.11 -16.92 4.83
N SER A 384 -19.70 -18.10 5.06
CA SER A 384 -19.81 -19.03 3.96
C SER A 384 -20.58 -18.27 2.87
N ALA A 385 -20.24 -18.47 1.61
CA ALA A 385 -21.21 -18.28 0.54
C ALA A 385 -22.33 -19.30 0.77
N ALA A 386 -23.09 -19.12 1.85
CA ALA A 386 -24.35 -19.76 2.03
C ALA A 386 -25.21 -19.15 0.93
N THR A 387 -25.47 -19.90 -0.08
CA THR A 387 -26.72 -19.84 -0.77
C THR A 387 -27.82 -19.91 0.29
N ASN A 388 -28.11 -18.80 0.95
CA ASN A 388 -29.37 -18.58 1.62
C ASN A 388 -30.42 -18.45 0.52
N THR A 389 -30.71 -19.57 -0.12
CA THR A 389 -31.99 -19.77 -0.76
C THR A 389 -32.97 -19.94 0.39
N LEU A 390 -33.50 -18.82 0.90
CA LEU A 390 -34.84 -18.84 1.46
C LEU A 390 -35.72 -19.48 0.37
N PRO A 391 -36.49 -20.52 0.67
CA PRO A 391 -37.45 -21.06 -0.27
C PRO A 391 -38.58 -20.03 -0.39
N LEU A 392 -38.34 -19.01 -1.22
CA LEU A 392 -39.41 -18.18 -1.73
C LEU A 392 -40.15 -19.03 -2.76
N ASP A 393 -41.44 -19.19 -2.56
CA ASP A 393 -42.25 -19.83 -3.60
C ASP A 393 -42.05 -19.07 -4.92
N PRO A 394 -42.10 -19.74 -6.08
CA PRO A 394 -41.79 -19.14 -7.37
C PRO A 394 -42.67 -17.92 -7.70
N GLU A 395 -43.88 -17.84 -7.18
CA GLU A 395 -44.79 -16.71 -7.43
C GLU A 395 -44.36 -15.48 -6.61
N SER A 396 -44.01 -15.66 -5.35
CA SER A 396 -43.46 -14.57 -4.52
C SER A 396 -42.15 -14.01 -5.06
N LEU A 397 -41.29 -14.84 -5.66
CA LEU A 397 -40.05 -14.42 -6.29
C LEU A 397 -40.31 -13.51 -7.50
N VAL A 398 -41.31 -13.84 -8.33
CA VAL A 398 -41.69 -13.04 -9.48
C VAL A 398 -42.22 -11.66 -9.07
N TYR A 399 -43.02 -11.59 -8.01
CA TYR A 399 -43.53 -10.30 -7.48
C TYR A 399 -42.43 -9.44 -6.88
N VAL A 400 -41.51 -10.03 -6.11
CA VAL A 400 -40.37 -9.30 -5.51
C VAL A 400 -39.43 -8.80 -6.59
N LEU A 401 -39.07 -9.65 -7.56
CA LEU A 401 -38.21 -9.26 -8.69
C LEU A 401 -38.91 -8.19 -9.57
N GLY A 402 -40.22 -8.33 -9.83
CA GLY A 402 -40.99 -7.35 -10.57
C GLY A 402 -41.02 -5.98 -9.86
N ALA A 403 -41.28 -5.95 -8.56
CA ALA A 403 -41.27 -4.73 -7.75
C ALA A 403 -39.88 -4.09 -7.70
N PHE A 404 -38.81 -4.92 -7.57
CA PHE A 404 -37.42 -4.46 -7.57
C PHE A 404 -37.05 -3.85 -8.92
N ILE A 405 -37.37 -4.51 -10.04
CA ILE A 405 -37.09 -3.99 -11.37
C ILE A 405 -37.82 -2.65 -11.62
N VAL A 406 -39.09 -2.56 -11.22
CA VAL A 406 -39.85 -1.32 -11.33
C VAL A 406 -39.21 -0.20 -10.53
N THR A 407 -38.81 -0.50 -9.31
CA THR A 407 -38.15 0.50 -8.42
C THR A 407 -36.79 0.95 -9.00
N VAL A 408 -35.98 0.03 -9.49
CA VAL A 408 -34.69 0.33 -10.15
C VAL A 408 -34.92 1.19 -11.41
N VAL A 409 -35.92 0.88 -12.24
CA VAL A 409 -36.24 1.66 -13.44
C VAL A 409 -36.67 3.08 -13.05
N PHE A 410 -37.50 3.25 -12.02
CA PHE A 410 -37.90 4.58 -11.55
C PHE A 410 -36.73 5.37 -10.99
N VAL A 411 -35.83 4.73 -10.21
CA VAL A 411 -34.61 5.38 -9.68
C VAL A 411 -33.70 5.80 -10.83
N LEU A 412 -33.44 4.91 -11.78
CA LEU A 412 -32.61 5.21 -12.95
C LEU A 412 -33.22 6.34 -13.80
N LEU A 413 -34.53 6.34 -13.99
CA LEU A 413 -35.23 7.41 -14.73
C LEU A 413 -35.12 8.75 -13.99
N ALA A 414 -35.29 8.74 -12.67
CA ALA A 414 -35.12 9.93 -11.83
C ALA A 414 -33.68 10.45 -11.85
N LEU A 415 -32.69 9.56 -11.79
CA LEU A 415 -31.28 9.91 -11.92
C LEU A 415 -30.92 10.46 -13.30
N LEU A 416 -31.46 9.86 -14.38
CA LEU A 416 -31.31 10.36 -15.74
C LEU A 416 -31.93 11.74 -15.93
N LEU A 417 -33.08 11.97 -15.34
CA LEU A 417 -33.75 13.29 -15.40
C LEU A 417 -32.99 14.34 -14.56
N ARG A 418 -32.44 13.95 -13.39
CA ARG A 418 -31.55 14.81 -12.59
C ARG A 418 -30.28 15.12 -13.35
N TRP A 419 -29.60 14.11 -13.92
CA TRP A 419 -28.40 14.27 -14.72
C TRP A 419 -28.62 15.20 -15.92
N ARG A 420 -29.71 14.98 -16.72
CA ARG A 420 -30.07 15.86 -17.84
C ARG A 420 -30.35 17.30 -17.39
N ARG A 421 -30.95 17.51 -16.20
CA ARG A 421 -31.17 18.84 -15.65
C ARG A 421 -29.86 19.50 -15.18
N ALA A 422 -28.96 18.73 -14.55
CA ALA A 422 -27.65 19.19 -14.13
C ALA A 422 -26.78 19.54 -15.35
N ASP A 423 -26.78 18.68 -16.37
CA ASP A 423 -26.01 18.89 -17.60
C ASP A 423 -26.49 20.16 -18.34
N ARG A 424 -27.81 20.37 -18.46
CA ARG A 424 -28.36 21.62 -19.02
C ARG A 424 -27.99 22.86 -18.18
N ARG A 425 -27.87 22.75 -16.84
CA ARG A 425 -27.46 23.85 -15.98
C ARG A 425 -25.96 24.12 -16.15
N ASN A 426 -25.15 23.06 -16.23
CA ASN A 426 -23.72 23.16 -16.43
C ASN A 426 -23.37 23.74 -17.82
N LEU A 427 -24.08 23.32 -18.88
CA LEU A 427 -23.94 23.88 -20.21
C LEU A 427 -24.32 25.37 -20.28
N ARG A 428 -25.38 25.78 -19.58
CA ARG A 428 -25.77 27.19 -19.48
C ARG A 428 -24.79 28.00 -18.66
N ALA A 429 -24.25 27.42 -17.57
CA ALA A 429 -23.24 28.06 -16.73
C ALA A 429 -21.88 28.16 -17.46
N ALA A 430 -21.51 27.17 -18.26
CA ALA A 430 -20.30 27.19 -19.10
C ALA A 430 -20.43 28.23 -20.22
N GLN A 431 -21.62 28.34 -20.88
CA GLN A 431 -21.89 29.40 -21.86
C GLN A 431 -21.82 30.80 -21.27
N MET A 432 -22.27 30.99 -20.02
CA MET A 432 -22.20 32.30 -19.35
C MET A 432 -20.79 32.66 -18.85
N ARG A 433 -19.88 31.67 -18.69
CA ARG A 433 -18.51 31.90 -18.20
C ARG A 433 -17.45 31.96 -19.29
N GLY A 434 -17.81 31.77 -20.56
CA GLY A 434 -16.85 31.81 -21.68
C GLY A 434 -15.78 30.73 -21.62
N VAL A 435 -15.97 29.65 -20.82
CA VAL A 435 -15.00 28.56 -20.70
C VAL A 435 -15.16 27.64 -21.90
N ALA A 436 -14.13 27.56 -22.74
CA ALA A 436 -14.06 26.60 -23.83
C ALA A 436 -14.08 25.17 -23.25
N VAL A 437 -15.08 24.38 -23.61
CA VAL A 437 -15.09 22.95 -23.29
C VAL A 437 -13.98 22.30 -24.10
N VAL A 438 -12.93 21.81 -23.43
CA VAL A 438 -11.86 21.05 -24.07
C VAL A 438 -12.50 19.77 -24.63
N ARG A 439 -12.69 19.73 -25.94
CA ARG A 439 -13.06 18.50 -26.67
C ARG A 439 -11.77 17.82 -27.07
N GLY A 440 -11.73 16.50 -26.98
CA GLY A 440 -10.62 15.74 -27.57
C GLY A 440 -10.51 15.95 -29.08
N VAL A 441 -9.54 15.33 -29.70
CA VAL A 441 -9.30 15.41 -31.16
C VAL A 441 -10.50 14.85 -31.92
N THR A 442 -10.98 15.57 -32.93
CA THR A 442 -12.13 15.12 -33.75
C THR A 442 -11.77 13.88 -34.58
N LYS A 443 -12.78 13.12 -34.99
CA LYS A 443 -12.59 11.92 -35.81
C LYS A 443 -11.88 12.24 -37.12
N GLU A 444 -12.30 13.31 -37.80
CA GLU A 444 -11.72 13.77 -39.06
C GLU A 444 -10.22 14.10 -38.89
N ARG A 445 -9.84 14.59 -37.72
CA ARG A 445 -8.45 14.90 -37.41
C ARG A 445 -7.63 13.66 -37.01
N LEU A 446 -8.25 12.73 -36.31
CA LEU A 446 -7.63 11.43 -36.03
C LEU A 446 -7.30 10.68 -37.33
N ASP A 447 -8.21 10.73 -38.31
CA ASP A 447 -8.03 10.08 -39.61
C ASP A 447 -6.89 10.72 -40.45
N GLN A 448 -6.50 11.96 -40.16
CA GLN A 448 -5.36 12.65 -40.80
C GLN A 448 -4.01 12.29 -40.16
N LEU A 449 -3.99 11.75 -38.95
CA LEU A 449 -2.75 11.35 -38.29
C LEU A 449 -2.18 10.10 -38.98
N ARG A 450 -0.89 10.15 -39.29
CA ARG A 450 -0.21 9.13 -40.09
C ARG A 450 -0.21 7.77 -39.38
N ILE A 451 -0.71 6.74 -40.07
CA ILE A 451 -0.57 5.33 -39.70
C ILE A 451 0.56 4.74 -40.57
N THR A 452 1.43 3.97 -39.97
CA THR A 452 2.52 3.25 -40.65
C THR A 452 2.60 1.83 -40.15
N LYS A 453 3.18 0.95 -40.96
CA LYS A 453 3.54 -0.39 -40.51
C LYS A 453 4.78 -0.32 -39.62
N TYR A 454 4.70 -0.93 -38.45
CA TYR A 454 5.87 -1.06 -37.59
C TYR A 454 6.89 -2.00 -38.22
N ASN A 455 8.15 -1.62 -38.23
CA ASN A 455 9.27 -2.44 -38.74
C ASN A 455 10.47 -2.22 -37.80
N ARG A 456 10.77 -3.23 -37.02
CA ARG A 456 11.89 -3.20 -36.04
C ARG A 456 13.23 -3.01 -36.73
N ALA A 457 13.44 -3.63 -37.92
CA ALA A 457 14.68 -3.57 -38.66
C ALA A 457 15.00 -2.16 -39.25
N GLU A 458 13.98 -1.36 -39.56
CA GLU A 458 14.17 0.00 -40.07
C GLU A 458 14.47 1.03 -38.95
N ARG A 459 14.07 0.73 -37.72
CA ARG A 459 14.28 1.62 -36.58
C ARG A 459 15.62 1.44 -35.90
N ASN A 460 16.19 0.26 -35.95
CA ASN A 460 17.48 -0.07 -35.34
C ASN A 460 18.37 -0.87 -36.28
N PRO A 461 18.95 -0.26 -37.35
CA PRO A 461 19.70 -0.98 -38.39
C PRO A 461 21.04 -1.55 -37.93
N GLU A 462 21.51 -1.34 -36.71
CA GLU A 462 22.85 -1.74 -36.24
C GLU A 462 22.85 -2.83 -35.16
N SER A 463 21.75 -3.52 -34.88
CA SER A 463 21.75 -4.58 -33.85
C SER A 463 21.13 -5.90 -34.32
N PRO A 464 21.90 -6.80 -34.96
CA PRO A 464 21.60 -8.22 -34.91
C PRO A 464 22.20 -8.79 -33.61
N THR A 465 21.33 -9.18 -32.66
CA THR A 465 21.67 -9.99 -31.48
C THR A 465 22.83 -9.50 -30.61
N GLU A 466 22.47 -9.18 -29.37
CA GLU A 466 23.32 -9.00 -28.19
C GLU A 466 23.67 -7.58 -27.76
N GLN A 467 23.32 -7.39 -26.46
CA GLN A 467 23.77 -6.39 -25.50
C GLN A 467 22.86 -5.18 -25.31
N LEU A 468 22.02 -5.36 -24.28
CA LEU A 468 21.38 -4.31 -23.51
C LEU A 468 22.42 -3.26 -23.05
N ASN A 469 22.29 -2.05 -23.51
CA ASN A 469 23.04 -0.91 -22.99
C ASN A 469 22.15 -0.20 -21.94
N PRO A 470 22.47 -0.23 -20.65
CA PRO A 470 21.58 0.20 -19.58
C PRO A 470 21.55 1.73 -19.33
N ALA A 471 21.95 2.55 -20.29
CA ALA A 471 22.11 3.98 -20.06
C ALA A 471 20.97 4.88 -20.56
N ASN A 472 20.00 4.37 -21.35
CA ASN A 472 18.79 5.10 -21.73
C ASN A 472 17.60 4.15 -21.72
N GLY A 473 16.90 4.11 -20.59
CA GLY A 473 15.87 3.11 -20.25
C GLY A 473 14.52 3.28 -20.93
N GLU A 474 14.46 3.65 -22.20
CA GLU A 474 13.22 3.63 -22.98
C GLU A 474 13.26 2.44 -23.94
N ASN A 475 12.42 1.46 -23.66
CA ASN A 475 12.20 0.34 -24.56
C ASN A 475 11.36 0.86 -25.75
N GLU A 476 12.01 1.29 -26.84
CA GLU A 476 11.38 1.93 -27.99
C GLU A 476 10.41 1.01 -28.74
N ASP A 477 10.42 -0.27 -28.43
CA ASP A 477 9.63 -1.31 -29.09
C ASP A 477 8.31 -1.62 -28.37
N VAL A 478 7.96 -0.87 -27.32
CA VAL A 478 6.75 -1.09 -26.49
C VAL A 478 5.78 0.07 -26.62
N CYS A 479 4.49 -0.22 -26.76
CA CYS A 479 3.47 0.81 -26.71
C CYS A 479 3.31 1.39 -25.28
N PRO A 480 3.56 2.71 -25.07
CA PRO A 480 3.53 3.29 -23.71
C PRO A 480 2.15 3.34 -23.04
N ILE A 481 1.07 2.99 -23.76
CA ILE A 481 -0.29 3.00 -23.21
C ILE A 481 -0.70 1.62 -22.67
N CYS A 482 -0.42 0.54 -23.42
CA CYS A 482 -0.81 -0.81 -23.02
C CYS A 482 0.36 -1.66 -22.55
N LEU A 483 1.61 -1.17 -22.67
CA LEU A 483 2.84 -1.85 -22.28
C LEU A 483 3.08 -3.21 -23.00
N ILE A 484 2.55 -3.33 -24.23
CA ILE A 484 2.73 -4.49 -25.09
C ILE A 484 3.70 -4.12 -26.21
N ASP A 485 4.60 -5.04 -26.57
CA ASP A 485 5.54 -4.88 -27.67
C ASP A 485 4.83 -4.69 -29.01
N PHE A 486 5.42 -3.87 -29.89
CA PHE A 486 4.95 -3.76 -31.27
C PHE A 486 5.38 -4.98 -32.09
N GLU A 487 4.45 -5.52 -32.89
CA GLU A 487 4.72 -6.62 -33.81
C GLU A 487 5.12 -6.09 -35.21
N ASP A 488 6.09 -6.75 -35.85
CA ASP A 488 6.48 -6.38 -37.21
C ASP A 488 5.30 -6.47 -38.19
N GLY A 489 5.04 -5.40 -38.90
CA GLY A 489 3.90 -5.28 -39.81
C GLY A 489 2.61 -4.81 -39.17
N GLU A 490 2.58 -4.57 -37.87
CA GLU A 490 1.43 -4.00 -37.16
C GLU A 490 1.21 -2.53 -37.52
N ASP A 491 -0.06 -2.11 -37.49
CA ASP A 491 -0.44 -0.71 -37.70
C ASP A 491 -0.19 0.13 -36.46
N VAL A 492 0.72 1.10 -36.55
CA VAL A 492 1.02 2.06 -35.48
C VAL A 492 0.70 3.48 -35.94
N ARG A 493 0.22 4.31 -35.00
CA ARG A 493 -0.04 5.73 -35.25
C ARG A 493 1.12 6.58 -34.78
N ASN A 494 1.65 7.40 -35.70
CA ASN A 494 2.71 8.38 -35.43
C ASN A 494 2.10 9.73 -35.10
N LEU A 495 2.44 10.28 -33.94
CA LEU A 495 2.06 11.63 -33.58
C LEU A 495 3.05 12.66 -34.17
N PRO A 496 2.66 13.95 -34.30
CA PRO A 496 3.56 15.01 -34.78
C PRO A 496 4.85 15.15 -33.98
N CYS A 497 4.82 14.76 -32.70
CA CYS A 497 5.98 14.73 -31.79
C CYS A 497 6.86 13.46 -31.95
N LYS A 498 6.61 12.63 -32.97
CA LYS A 498 7.34 11.41 -33.33
C LYS A 498 7.14 10.20 -32.38
N HIS A 499 6.34 10.32 -31.33
CA HIS A 499 5.97 9.17 -30.51
C HIS A 499 4.97 8.28 -31.24
N ILE A 500 5.14 6.96 -31.09
CA ILE A 500 4.31 5.93 -31.73
C ILE A 500 3.51 5.14 -30.71
N PHE A 501 2.36 4.67 -31.13
CA PHE A 501 1.43 3.90 -30.30
C PHE A 501 0.62 2.95 -31.17
N HIS A 502 0.09 1.89 -30.58
CA HIS A 502 -0.97 1.13 -31.24
C HIS A 502 -2.15 2.05 -31.59
N VAL A 503 -2.70 1.89 -32.77
CA VAL A 503 -3.79 2.76 -33.26
C VAL A 503 -4.96 2.81 -32.27
N ALA A 504 -5.41 1.64 -31.80
CA ALA A 504 -6.52 1.55 -30.85
C ALA A 504 -6.24 2.27 -29.52
N CYS A 505 -5.01 2.18 -29.01
CA CYS A 505 -4.63 2.78 -27.73
C CYS A 505 -4.63 4.31 -27.80
N ILE A 506 -3.97 4.87 -28.81
CA ILE A 506 -3.85 6.33 -28.91
C ILE A 506 -5.15 6.99 -29.37
N ASP A 507 -5.95 6.35 -30.20
CA ASP A 507 -7.23 6.89 -30.65
C ASP A 507 -8.22 7.04 -29.48
N GLU A 508 -8.23 6.08 -28.55
CA GLU A 508 -9.08 6.18 -27.37
C GLU A 508 -8.61 7.28 -26.41
N TRP A 509 -7.31 7.49 -26.29
CA TRP A 509 -6.74 8.60 -25.52
C TRP A 509 -7.10 9.96 -26.16
N LEU A 510 -6.90 10.10 -27.47
CA LEU A 510 -7.10 11.36 -28.18
C LEU A 510 -8.58 11.75 -28.32
N LYS A 511 -9.52 10.83 -28.18
CA LYS A 511 -10.97 11.17 -28.05
C LYS A 511 -11.26 12.05 -26.82
N ARG A 512 -10.42 12.00 -25.81
CA ARG A 512 -10.61 12.72 -24.53
C ARG A 512 -9.55 13.79 -24.29
N ASN A 513 -8.41 13.73 -24.99
CA ASN A 513 -7.26 14.59 -24.80
C ASN A 513 -6.77 15.12 -26.15
N THR A 514 -6.19 16.32 -26.17
CA THR A 514 -5.57 16.90 -27.37
C THR A 514 -4.05 16.78 -27.38
N SER A 515 -3.46 16.08 -26.43
CA SER A 515 -2.00 16.03 -26.25
C SER A 515 -1.46 14.60 -26.22
N CYS A 516 -0.20 14.45 -26.63
CA CYS A 516 0.55 13.20 -26.53
C CYS A 516 0.65 12.72 -25.07
N PRO A 517 0.36 11.45 -24.76
CA PRO A 517 0.47 10.92 -23.40
C PRO A 517 1.91 10.98 -22.86
N MET A 518 2.92 10.84 -23.71
CA MET A 518 4.34 10.84 -23.35
C MET A 518 4.85 12.27 -23.06
N CYS A 519 4.95 13.10 -24.10
CA CYS A 519 5.61 14.41 -24.01
C CYS A 519 4.65 15.58 -23.79
N LYS A 520 3.33 15.35 -23.70
CA LYS A 520 2.27 16.36 -23.52
C LYS A 520 2.17 17.40 -24.66
N SER A 521 2.91 17.23 -25.75
CA SER A 521 2.79 18.10 -26.92
C SER A 521 1.38 18.05 -27.49
N ASN A 522 0.83 19.19 -27.86
CA ASN A 522 -0.50 19.26 -28.48
C ASN A 522 -0.47 18.58 -29.85
N VAL A 523 -1.42 17.71 -30.09
CA VAL A 523 -1.59 16.95 -31.35
C VAL A 523 -2.49 17.70 -32.33
N ASP A 524 -3.32 18.62 -31.85
CA ASP A 524 -4.19 19.46 -32.63
C ASP A 524 -3.49 20.80 -32.94
N LEU A 525 -2.77 20.83 -34.06
CA LEU A 525 -1.97 21.99 -34.48
C LEU A 525 -2.81 23.20 -34.91
N ASP A 526 -4.12 23.04 -35.08
CA ASP A 526 -5.03 24.12 -35.44
C ASP A 526 -5.74 24.75 -34.23
N ALA A 527 -5.50 24.24 -33.02
CA ALA A 527 -5.92 24.91 -31.79
C ALA A 527 -5.07 26.17 -31.60
N VAL A 528 -5.61 27.29 -32.02
CA VAL A 528 -5.04 28.61 -31.78
C VAL A 528 -4.70 28.75 -30.30
N ASP A 529 -3.46 29.03 -30.00
CA ASP A 529 -2.97 29.36 -28.67
C ASP A 529 -3.69 30.63 -28.20
N ILE A 530 -4.84 30.43 -27.54
CA ILE A 530 -5.52 31.52 -26.87
C ILE A 530 -4.71 31.78 -25.60
N THR A 531 -3.68 32.60 -25.74
CA THR A 531 -3.06 33.26 -24.61
C THR A 531 -4.17 33.93 -23.81
N VAL A 532 -4.37 33.44 -22.61
CA VAL A 532 -5.27 34.04 -21.63
C VAL A 532 -4.64 35.41 -21.32
N GLU A 533 -5.13 36.45 -21.96
CA GLU A 533 -4.90 37.82 -21.46
C GLU A 533 -5.52 37.86 -20.07
N ASN A 534 -4.71 38.20 -19.09
CA ASN A 534 -5.14 38.44 -17.72
C ASN A 534 -6.34 39.40 -17.76
N PRO A 535 -7.41 39.13 -17.01
CA PRO A 535 -8.51 40.09 -16.89
C PRO A 535 -7.96 41.40 -16.36
N PRO A 536 -8.43 42.55 -16.89
CA PRO A 536 -7.98 43.84 -16.43
C PRO A 536 -8.22 43.99 -14.94
N GLU A 537 -7.20 44.47 -14.22
CA GLU A 537 -7.31 44.79 -12.79
C GLU A 537 -8.54 45.67 -12.53
N PRO A 538 -9.29 45.40 -11.47
CA PRO A 538 -10.44 46.22 -11.12
C PRO A 538 -9.95 47.65 -10.81
N VAL A 539 -10.45 48.61 -11.56
CA VAL A 539 -10.22 50.03 -11.35
C VAL A 539 -10.65 50.38 -9.92
N ALA A 540 -9.69 50.78 -9.11
CA ALA A 540 -9.88 51.26 -7.74
C ALA A 540 -10.76 52.51 -7.79
N ARG A 541 -12.01 52.39 -7.31
CA ARG A 541 -12.84 53.53 -6.98
C ARG A 541 -12.22 54.20 -5.75
N GLY A 542 -11.85 55.47 -5.92
CA GLY A 542 -11.27 56.33 -4.90
C GLY A 542 -12.12 56.32 -3.61
N GLY A 543 -11.50 55.96 -2.54
CA GLY A 543 -11.99 56.09 -1.17
C GLY A 543 -11.01 56.96 -0.37
N ALA A 544 -11.53 57.98 0.25
CA ALA A 544 -10.87 59.11 0.88
C ALA A 544 -9.73 58.74 1.85
N VAL A 545 -8.68 59.49 1.77
CA VAL A 545 -7.56 59.60 2.72
C VAL A 545 -8.10 60.00 4.09
N VAL A 546 -7.96 59.15 5.07
CA VAL A 546 -8.09 59.54 6.49
C VAL A 546 -6.68 59.41 7.10
N THR A 547 -6.11 60.55 7.42
CA THR A 547 -4.85 60.65 8.17
C THR A 547 -5.03 60.15 9.62
N PRO A 548 -4.11 59.36 10.17
CA PRO A 548 -4.13 59.04 11.58
C PRO A 548 -3.59 60.20 12.42
N VAL A 549 -4.41 60.64 13.36
CA VAL A 549 -3.98 61.58 14.41
C VAL A 549 -3.12 60.81 15.42
N ASN A 550 -1.94 61.32 15.62
CA ASN A 550 -0.99 60.90 16.63
C ASN A 550 -1.43 61.44 18.00
N THR A 551 -1.72 60.56 18.95
CA THR A 551 -1.74 60.93 20.36
C THR A 551 -0.84 59.99 21.13
N GLY A 552 0.29 60.52 21.57
CA GLY A 552 1.16 59.91 22.55
C GLY A 552 0.57 59.93 23.94
N ALA A 553 0.82 58.89 24.67
CA ALA A 553 1.24 58.80 26.07
C ALA A 553 1.52 57.30 26.37
#